data_186668350027f5704a9bab361b8dab5b
#
_entry.id   186668350027f5704a9bab361b8dab5b
#
_cell.length_a   1.000
_cell.length_b   1.000
_cell.length_c   1.000
_cell.angle_alpha   90.00
_cell.angle_beta   90.00
_cell.angle_gamma   90.00
#
_symmetry.space_group_name_H-M   'P 1'
#
loop_
_entity.id
_entity.type
_entity.pdbx_description
1 polymer ?
#
loop_
_entity_poly.entity_id
_entity_poly.type
_entity_poly.pdbx_seq_one_letter_code
_entity_poly.pdbx_strand_id
1 'polypeptide(L)'
;MFKFCSLAIPIAIAAAFAGCATVALPPQVTLAEVQPSGRAAKPPDCNMPVLRENPIQSYREVAIIEGLGNVFEKESDVLPAVIKKSCETGADAIVIHESRSQTSENMTGYYINAIAIIYGEQQGPAVQTPHH
;
A
#
# COMPACT_ATOMS: atom_id res chain seq x y z
N MET A 1 -14.07 -43.98 64.87
CA MET A 1 -15.05 -43.70 63.81
C MET A 1 -14.58 -42.45 63.03
N PHE A 2 -13.86 -42.64 61.95
CA PHE A 2 -13.45 -41.54 61.09
C PHE A 2 -14.36 -41.52 59.86
N LYS A 3 -15.17 -40.45 59.73
CA LYS A 3 -15.97 -40.20 58.53
C LYS A 3 -15.09 -39.48 57.50
N PHE A 4 -14.71 -40.20 56.43
CA PHE A 4 -14.10 -39.60 55.24
C PHE A 4 -15.19 -38.87 54.45
N CYS A 5 -15.09 -37.57 54.43
CA CYS A 5 -15.88 -36.71 53.56
C CYS A 5 -15.22 -36.71 52.20
N SER A 6 -15.79 -37.45 51.23
CA SER A 6 -15.33 -37.48 49.84
C SER A 6 -15.79 -36.20 49.13
N LEU A 7 -14.85 -35.32 48.91
CA LEU A 7 -15.10 -34.08 48.16
C LEU A 7 -14.91 -34.39 46.65
N ALA A 8 -16.01 -34.56 45.95
CA ALA A 8 -15.99 -34.71 44.49
C ALA A 8 -15.81 -33.32 43.87
N ILE A 9 -14.65 -33.11 43.29
CA ILE A 9 -14.36 -31.87 42.51
C ILE A 9 -14.81 -32.11 41.07
N PRO A 10 -15.79 -31.37 40.52
CA PRO A 10 -16.09 -31.45 39.10
C PRO A 10 -14.99 -30.75 38.31
N ILE A 11 -14.28 -31.50 37.51
CA ILE A 11 -13.33 -30.98 36.53
C ILE A 11 -14.16 -30.42 35.39
N ALA A 12 -14.31 -29.12 35.36
CA ALA A 12 -14.86 -28.39 34.20
C ALA A 12 -13.77 -28.35 33.12
N ILE A 13 -13.91 -29.20 32.10
CA ILE A 13 -13.09 -29.14 30.90
C ILE A 13 -13.58 -27.94 30.07
N ALA A 14 -12.90 -26.83 30.21
CA ALA A 14 -13.06 -25.71 29.30
C ALA A 14 -12.41 -26.07 27.96
N ALA A 15 -13.21 -26.48 26.99
CA ALA A 15 -12.77 -26.63 25.61
C ALA A 15 -12.43 -25.23 25.04
N ALA A 16 -11.16 -24.88 25.04
CA ALA A 16 -10.67 -23.71 24.34
C ALA A 16 -10.77 -23.99 22.85
N PHE A 17 -11.80 -23.48 22.19
CA PHE A 17 -11.84 -23.35 20.74
C PHE A 17 -10.78 -22.35 20.33
N ALA A 18 -9.57 -22.84 20.02
CA ALA A 18 -8.59 -22.07 19.30
C ALA A 18 -9.12 -21.90 17.87
N GLY A 19 -9.93 -20.87 17.67
CA GLY A 19 -10.32 -20.43 16.34
C GLY A 19 -9.04 -20.02 15.62
N CYS A 20 -8.65 -20.74 14.58
CA CYS A 20 -7.63 -20.26 13.64
C CYS A 20 -8.20 -19.00 12.95
N ALA A 21 -7.94 -17.83 13.53
CA ALA A 21 -8.16 -16.57 12.83
C ALA A 21 -7.11 -16.51 11.72
N THR A 22 -7.52 -16.74 10.49
CA THR A 22 -6.70 -16.44 9.32
C THR A 22 -6.52 -14.92 9.27
N VAL A 23 -5.39 -14.46 9.76
CA VAL A 23 -5.01 -13.05 9.66
C VAL A 23 -4.70 -12.80 8.19
N ALA A 24 -5.59 -12.09 7.50
CA ALA A 24 -5.30 -11.60 6.16
C ALA A 24 -4.12 -10.62 6.25
N LEU A 25 -3.01 -10.95 5.58
CA LEU A 25 -1.86 -10.06 5.51
C LEU A 25 -2.25 -8.80 4.70
N PRO A 26 -1.89 -7.60 5.17
CA PRO A 26 -2.16 -6.38 4.42
C PRO A 26 -1.39 -6.37 3.10
N PRO A 27 -1.86 -5.62 2.08
CA PRO A 27 -1.13 -5.42 0.84
C PRO A 27 0.28 -4.89 1.11
N GLN A 28 1.26 -5.40 0.38
CA GLN A 28 2.62 -4.90 0.42
C GLN A 28 2.75 -3.71 -0.52
N VAL A 29 3.27 -2.59 -0.02
CA VAL A 29 3.47 -1.39 -0.82
C VAL A 29 4.92 -0.94 -0.71
N THR A 30 5.56 -0.79 -1.86
CA THR A 30 6.92 -0.25 -1.98
C THR A 30 6.88 1.12 -2.64
N LEU A 31 7.82 1.98 -2.28
CA LEU A 31 7.98 3.31 -2.83
C LEU A 31 9.43 3.49 -3.27
N ALA A 32 9.62 3.86 -4.54
CA ALA A 32 10.91 4.26 -5.08
C ALA A 32 10.86 5.75 -5.44
N GLU A 33 11.66 6.55 -4.75
CA GLU A 33 11.77 7.97 -5.06
C GLU A 33 12.51 8.16 -6.39
N VAL A 34 11.91 8.91 -7.30
CA VAL A 34 12.51 9.27 -8.60
C VAL A 34 13.30 10.56 -8.45
N GLN A 35 12.71 11.53 -7.77
CA GLN A 35 13.33 12.80 -7.42
C GLN A 35 12.65 13.39 -6.19
N PRO A 36 13.38 14.20 -5.38
CA PRO A 36 12.80 14.82 -4.20
C PRO A 36 11.55 15.63 -4.54
N SER A 37 10.49 15.46 -3.77
CA SER A 37 9.27 16.24 -3.95
C SER A 37 9.46 17.70 -3.59
N GLY A 38 10.36 17.99 -2.65
CA GLY A 38 10.52 19.33 -2.07
C GLY A 38 9.35 19.74 -1.18
N ARG A 39 8.44 18.82 -0.87
CA ARG A 39 7.24 19.08 -0.06
C ARG A 39 7.21 18.17 1.16
N ALA A 40 6.58 18.65 2.23
CA ALA A 40 6.35 17.85 3.41
C ALA A 40 5.39 16.70 3.11
N ALA A 41 5.59 15.56 3.80
CA ALA A 41 4.65 14.46 3.77
C ALA A 41 3.25 14.91 4.22
N LYS A 42 2.22 14.38 3.56
CA LYS A 42 0.83 14.58 3.95
C LYS A 42 0.42 13.52 4.98
N PRO A 43 -0.63 13.75 5.76
CA PRO A 43 -1.19 12.73 6.65
C PRO A 43 -1.54 11.44 5.88
N PRO A 44 -1.49 10.25 6.53
CA PRO A 44 -1.77 8.96 5.89
C PRO A 44 -3.19 8.83 5.30
N ASP A 45 -4.11 9.62 5.78
CA ASP A 45 -5.50 9.72 5.35
C ASP A 45 -5.75 10.88 4.37
N CYS A 46 -4.69 11.41 3.75
CA CYS A 46 -4.81 12.50 2.80
C CYS A 46 -5.74 12.13 1.64
N ASN A 47 -6.47 13.14 1.15
CA ASN A 47 -7.30 12.98 -0.04
C ASN A 47 -6.44 13.08 -1.30
N MET A 48 -5.90 11.94 -1.74
CA MET A 48 -5.04 11.85 -2.92
C MET A 48 -5.89 11.61 -4.18
N PRO A 49 -5.91 12.54 -5.13
CA PRO A 49 -6.54 12.31 -6.43
C PRO A 49 -5.88 11.14 -7.16
N VAL A 50 -6.71 10.23 -7.69
CA VAL A 50 -6.28 9.07 -8.47
C VAL A 50 -6.65 9.28 -9.92
N LEU A 51 -5.66 9.39 -10.79
CA LEU A 51 -5.81 9.61 -12.21
C LEU A 51 -5.58 8.30 -12.96
N ARG A 52 -6.36 8.08 -14.01
CA ARG A 52 -6.23 6.92 -14.91
C ARG A 52 -5.49 7.26 -16.20
N GLU A 53 -5.30 8.54 -16.44
CA GLU A 53 -4.62 9.09 -17.60
C GLU A 53 -3.66 10.18 -17.16
N ASN A 54 -2.64 10.43 -17.97
CA ASN A 54 -1.72 11.51 -17.70
C ASN A 54 -2.45 12.86 -17.76
N PRO A 55 -2.23 13.74 -16.79
CA PRO A 55 -2.84 15.08 -16.84
C PRO A 55 -2.30 15.89 -18.02
N ILE A 56 -3.15 16.76 -18.57
CA ILE A 56 -2.75 17.72 -19.62
C ILE A 56 -1.85 18.81 -19.04
N GLN A 57 -2.08 19.16 -17.79
CA GLN A 57 -1.28 20.14 -17.05
C GLN A 57 0.15 19.63 -16.86
N SER A 58 1.13 20.53 -16.95
CA SER A 58 2.54 20.19 -16.68
C SER A 58 2.72 19.63 -15.27
N TYR A 59 3.48 18.58 -15.16
CA TYR A 59 3.79 17.90 -13.89
C TYR A 59 5.20 17.31 -13.92
N ARG A 60 5.70 16.97 -12.75
CA ARG A 60 6.90 16.13 -12.59
C ARG A 60 6.60 14.91 -11.75
N GLU A 61 7.26 13.82 -12.08
CA GLU A 61 7.17 12.56 -11.35
C GLU A 61 8.13 12.59 -10.16
N VAL A 62 7.65 12.22 -8.98
CA VAL A 62 8.45 12.25 -7.75
C VAL A 62 8.72 10.86 -7.18
N ALA A 63 7.81 9.93 -7.36
CA ALA A 63 7.99 8.57 -6.89
C ALA A 63 7.18 7.55 -7.71
N ILE A 64 7.67 6.33 -7.76
CA ILE A 64 6.95 5.16 -8.25
C ILE A 64 6.49 4.38 -7.03
N ILE A 65 5.21 4.01 -7.00
CA ILE A 65 4.59 3.29 -5.90
C ILE A 65 4.00 2.00 -6.47
N GLU A 66 4.44 0.87 -5.93
CA GLU A 66 3.96 -0.44 -6.32
C GLU A 66 3.21 -1.07 -5.16
N GLY A 67 1.98 -1.50 -5.41
CA GLY A 67 1.15 -2.23 -4.47
C GLY A 67 0.94 -3.66 -4.95
N LEU A 68 1.14 -4.63 -4.05
CA LEU A 68 0.89 -6.04 -4.30
C LEU A 68 -0.04 -6.58 -3.22
N GLY A 69 -1.24 -6.96 -3.62
CA GLY A 69 -2.19 -7.66 -2.80
C GLY A 69 -2.06 -9.18 -2.92
N ASN A 70 -2.72 -9.91 -2.03
CA ASN A 70 -2.75 -11.36 -2.08
C ASN A 70 -3.79 -11.88 -3.11
N VAL A 71 -3.87 -13.21 -3.23
CA VAL A 71 -4.63 -13.92 -4.28
C VAL A 71 -6.12 -13.57 -4.37
N PHE A 72 -6.74 -13.13 -3.29
CA PHE A 72 -8.17 -12.81 -3.24
C PHE A 72 -8.46 -11.32 -3.27
N GLU A 73 -7.42 -10.49 -3.30
CA GLU A 73 -7.55 -9.04 -3.30
C GLU A 73 -7.82 -8.50 -4.71
N LYS A 74 -8.49 -7.37 -4.73
CA LYS A 74 -8.86 -6.60 -5.91
C LYS A 74 -8.22 -5.22 -5.83
N GLU A 75 -8.41 -4.43 -6.87
CA GLU A 75 -7.99 -3.02 -6.85
C GLU A 75 -8.48 -2.27 -5.61
N SER A 76 -9.75 -2.45 -5.26
CA SER A 76 -10.37 -1.80 -4.10
C SER A 76 -9.70 -2.14 -2.76
N ASP A 77 -8.98 -3.24 -2.69
CA ASP A 77 -8.29 -3.68 -1.47
C ASP A 77 -6.85 -3.16 -1.42
N VAL A 78 -6.20 -3.06 -2.58
CA VAL A 78 -4.79 -2.65 -2.71
C VAL A 78 -4.64 -1.13 -2.84
N LEU A 79 -5.52 -0.48 -3.60
CA LEU A 79 -5.46 0.95 -3.88
C LEU A 79 -5.41 1.84 -2.63
N PRO A 80 -6.17 1.59 -1.55
CA PRO A 80 -6.07 2.39 -0.33
C PRO A 80 -4.67 2.39 0.29
N ALA A 81 -3.97 1.26 0.24
CA ALA A 81 -2.59 1.16 0.75
C ALA A 81 -1.61 1.94 -0.14
N VAL A 82 -1.81 1.91 -1.47
CA VAL A 82 -1.04 2.71 -2.43
C VAL A 82 -1.27 4.22 -2.19
N ILE A 83 -2.52 4.64 -2.00
CA ILE A 83 -2.87 6.03 -1.67
C ILE A 83 -2.19 6.47 -0.37
N LYS A 84 -2.31 5.66 0.68
CA LYS A 84 -1.69 5.95 1.97
C LYS A 84 -0.17 6.16 1.83
N LYS A 85 0.49 5.30 1.05
CA LYS A 85 1.93 5.41 0.80
C LYS A 85 2.28 6.65 -0.03
N SER A 86 1.44 7.01 -1.00
CA SER A 86 1.65 8.21 -1.81
C SER A 86 1.54 9.51 -1.00
N CYS A 87 0.74 9.54 0.06
CA CYS A 87 0.66 10.71 0.94
C CYS A 87 2.01 11.08 1.56
N GLU A 88 2.87 10.10 1.81
CA GLU A 88 4.22 10.31 2.36
C GLU A 88 5.12 11.14 1.42
N THR A 89 4.85 11.15 0.13
CA THR A 89 5.64 11.89 -0.87
C THR A 89 5.33 13.39 -0.93
N GLY A 90 4.22 13.82 -0.36
CA GLY A 90 3.71 15.18 -0.51
C GLY A 90 3.15 15.48 -1.91
N ALA A 91 2.93 14.47 -2.74
CA ALA A 91 2.42 14.59 -4.11
C ALA A 91 1.03 15.26 -4.19
N ASP A 92 0.71 15.79 -5.35
CA ASP A 92 -0.60 16.39 -5.64
C ASP A 92 -1.61 15.34 -6.12
N ALA A 93 -1.14 14.31 -6.83
CA ALA A 93 -1.94 13.23 -7.37
C ALA A 93 -1.09 11.99 -7.62
N ILE A 94 -1.76 10.86 -7.85
CA ILE A 94 -1.13 9.66 -8.42
C ILE A 94 -1.77 9.33 -9.76
N VAL A 95 -0.96 8.84 -10.68
CA VAL A 95 -1.39 8.32 -11.98
C VAL A 95 -1.22 6.82 -11.97
N ILE A 96 -2.30 6.07 -12.18
CA ILE A 96 -2.25 4.62 -12.27
C ILE A 96 -1.77 4.23 -13.66
N HIS A 97 -0.58 3.64 -13.74
CA HIS A 97 -0.01 3.11 -14.97
C HIS A 97 -0.44 1.68 -15.24
N GLU A 98 -0.53 0.88 -14.19
CA GLU A 98 -0.92 -0.52 -14.29
C GLU A 98 -1.78 -0.92 -13.10
N SER A 99 -2.85 -1.65 -13.37
CA SER A 99 -3.75 -2.17 -12.35
C SER A 99 -4.36 -3.48 -12.89
N ARG A 100 -3.89 -4.61 -12.38
CA ARG A 100 -4.29 -5.93 -12.89
C ARG A 100 -4.08 -7.06 -11.89
N SER A 101 -4.79 -8.15 -12.11
CA SER A 101 -4.45 -9.42 -11.48
C SER A 101 -3.13 -9.93 -12.06
N GLN A 102 -2.23 -10.34 -11.19
CA GLN A 102 -0.94 -10.92 -11.57
C GLN A 102 -0.86 -12.35 -11.07
N THR A 103 -0.54 -13.25 -11.98
CA THR A 103 -0.25 -14.65 -11.65
C THR A 103 1.17 -14.95 -12.08
N SER A 104 2.02 -15.32 -11.13
CA SER A 104 3.34 -15.90 -11.40
C SER A 104 3.35 -17.33 -10.87
N GLU A 105 4.38 -18.11 -11.20
CA GLU A 105 4.46 -19.55 -10.90
C GLU A 105 4.16 -19.92 -9.44
N ASN A 106 4.35 -18.99 -8.50
CA ASN A 106 4.16 -19.24 -7.07
C ASN A 106 3.27 -18.21 -6.35
N MET A 107 2.77 -17.19 -7.03
CA MET A 107 1.92 -16.17 -6.41
C MET A 107 0.90 -15.63 -7.40
N THR A 108 -0.34 -15.62 -6.95
CA THR A 108 -1.42 -14.85 -7.59
C THR A 108 -1.79 -13.72 -6.66
N GLY A 109 -1.94 -12.51 -7.21
CA GLY A 109 -2.30 -11.35 -6.43
C GLY A 109 -2.79 -10.22 -7.33
N TYR A 110 -3.17 -9.11 -6.73
CA TYR A 110 -3.52 -7.90 -7.47
C TYR A 110 -2.36 -6.90 -7.42
N TYR A 111 -1.94 -6.43 -8.58
CA TYR A 111 -0.80 -5.51 -8.73
C TYR A 111 -1.26 -4.14 -9.19
N ILE A 112 -0.76 -3.11 -8.54
CA ILE A 112 -0.92 -1.70 -8.93
C ILE A 112 0.45 -1.07 -9.07
N ASN A 113 0.69 -0.40 -10.19
CA ASN A 113 1.81 0.51 -10.38
C ASN A 113 1.25 1.93 -10.56
N ALA A 114 1.68 2.83 -9.70
CA ALA A 114 1.26 4.21 -9.69
C ALA A 114 2.47 5.15 -9.64
N ILE A 115 2.33 6.31 -10.25
CA ILE A 115 3.35 7.37 -10.22
C ILE A 115 2.79 8.55 -9.44
N ALA A 116 3.50 8.95 -8.40
CA ALA A 116 3.20 10.17 -7.66
C ALA A 116 3.73 11.38 -8.42
N ILE A 117 2.88 12.38 -8.60
CA ILE A 117 3.18 13.57 -9.39
C ILE A 117 2.95 14.86 -8.60
N ILE A 118 3.68 15.89 -8.97
CA ILE A 118 3.50 17.25 -8.51
C ILE A 118 3.26 18.14 -9.72
N TYR A 119 2.19 18.93 -9.70
CA TYR A 119 1.92 19.92 -10.73
C TYR A 119 2.91 21.08 -10.64
N GLY A 120 3.25 21.65 -11.79
CA GLY A 120 4.16 22.78 -11.94
C GLY A 120 5.11 22.62 -13.11
N GLU A 121 6.02 23.56 -13.28
CA GLU A 121 6.99 23.53 -14.37
C GLU A 121 7.86 22.28 -14.29
N GLN A 122 7.89 21.54 -15.39
CA GLN A 122 8.95 20.56 -15.62
C GLN A 122 10.26 21.34 -15.63
N GLN A 123 11.21 20.94 -14.80
CA GLN A 123 12.59 21.33 -15.04
C GLN A 123 12.95 20.78 -16.42
N GLY A 124 13.00 21.69 -17.41
CA GLY A 124 13.45 21.33 -18.75
C GLY A 124 14.81 20.63 -18.66
N PRO A 125 15.16 19.78 -19.66
CA PRO A 125 16.44 19.12 -19.68
C PRO A 125 17.53 20.15 -19.44
N ALA A 126 18.44 19.87 -18.50
CA ALA A 126 19.56 20.75 -18.18
C ALA A 126 20.27 21.10 -19.51
N VAL A 127 20.25 22.37 -19.88
CA VAL A 127 20.95 22.88 -21.05
C VAL A 127 22.44 22.59 -20.78
N GLN A 128 22.96 21.58 -21.42
CA GLN A 128 24.39 21.31 -21.44
C GLN A 128 25.03 22.49 -22.20
N THR A 129 25.63 23.40 -21.46
CA THR A 129 26.44 24.46 -22.04
C THR A 129 27.64 23.80 -22.73
N PRO A 130 27.78 23.97 -24.04
CA PRO A 130 28.97 23.43 -24.71
C PRO A 130 30.21 24.17 -24.19
N HIS A 131 31.10 23.42 -23.57
CA HIS A 131 32.43 23.95 -23.28
C HIS A 131 33.20 24.10 -24.60
N HIS A 132 33.49 25.34 -24.95
CA HIS A 132 34.49 25.68 -25.92
C HIS A 132 35.87 25.58 -25.33
#